data_06953f4d673eca17f36268b5198cf6bd
#
_entry.id   06953f4d673eca17f36268b5198cf6bd
#
_cell.length_a   1.000
_cell.length_b   1.000
_cell.length_c   1.000
_cell.angle_alpha   90.00
_cell.angle_beta   90.00
_cell.angle_gamma   90.00
#
_symmetry.space_group_name_H-M   'P 1'
#
loop_
_entity.id
_entity.type
_entity.pdbx_description
1 polymer ?
#
loop_
_entity_poly.entity_id
_entity_poly.type
_entity_poly.pdbx_seq_one_letter_code
_entity_poly.pdbx_strand_id
1 'polypeptide(L)'
;HRAYRVGADFLPVYDFELAEGEWLYLADYYGTLTVEAVDAAVGFAGGRVVVDEVQGFFGEPWAGADTIYTCRKFFGVPDGAYLATRDGARLSRELSACRSAARMAHVLGRVEDGGSAHYAEYSAAEEGIGESGPEAMSEVTRRLMSGMDYARVKETRERNFAALAELLGQRNLL
;
A
#
# COMPACT_ATOMS: atom_id res chain seq x y z
N HIS A 1 -17.75 -4.31 -10.78
CA HIS A 1 -16.90 -4.82 -9.71
C HIS A 1 -17.60 -5.94 -8.97
N ARG A 2 -16.87 -7.03 -8.72
CA ARG A 2 -17.31 -8.13 -7.84
C ARG A 2 -16.32 -8.19 -6.67
N ALA A 3 -16.85 -8.39 -5.46
CA ALA A 3 -16.02 -8.55 -4.27
C ALA A 3 -15.80 -10.04 -4.01
N TYR A 4 -14.57 -10.43 -3.66
CA TYR A 4 -14.30 -11.72 -3.02
C TYR A 4 -14.55 -11.60 -1.50
N ARG A 5 -14.70 -12.73 -0.84
CA ARG A 5 -14.77 -12.78 0.62
C ARG A 5 -13.36 -12.96 1.20
N VAL A 6 -13.18 -12.51 2.42
CA VAL A 6 -11.94 -12.71 3.19
C VAL A 6 -12.24 -13.75 4.28
N GLY A 7 -11.42 -14.78 4.35
CA GLY A 7 -11.51 -15.82 5.37
C GLY A 7 -11.11 -15.32 6.76
N ALA A 8 -11.27 -16.14 7.78
CA ALA A 8 -10.82 -15.83 9.15
C ALA A 8 -9.29 -15.74 9.26
N ASP A 9 -8.58 -16.30 8.31
CA ASP A 9 -7.12 -16.26 8.13
C ASP A 9 -6.66 -15.06 7.29
N PHE A 10 -7.57 -14.13 6.97
CA PHE A 10 -7.38 -13.00 6.07
C PHE A 10 -7.04 -13.36 4.61
N LEU A 11 -7.11 -14.63 4.24
CA LEU A 11 -6.89 -15.06 2.86
C LEU A 11 -8.14 -14.90 2.00
N PRO A 12 -7.98 -14.67 0.68
CA PRO A 12 -9.09 -14.48 -0.23
C PRO A 12 -9.85 -15.78 -0.52
N VAL A 13 -11.17 -15.71 -0.55
CA VAL A 13 -12.06 -16.82 -0.94
C VAL A 13 -12.85 -16.40 -2.16
N TYR A 14 -12.67 -17.11 -3.26
CA TYR A 14 -13.34 -16.85 -4.54
C TYR A 14 -14.54 -17.79 -4.70
N ASP A 15 -15.73 -17.24 -4.97
CA ASP A 15 -16.95 -17.96 -5.28
C ASP A 15 -17.52 -17.57 -6.67
N PHE A 16 -16.64 -17.10 -7.56
CA PHE A 16 -16.96 -16.63 -8.90
C PHE A 16 -15.84 -16.99 -9.88
N GLU A 17 -16.15 -16.94 -11.16
CA GLU A 17 -15.17 -17.02 -12.25
C GLU A 17 -14.90 -15.61 -12.80
N LEU A 18 -13.68 -15.34 -13.24
CA LEU A 18 -13.33 -14.12 -13.93
C LEU A 18 -13.70 -14.22 -15.41
N ALA A 19 -14.38 -13.20 -15.92
CA ALA A 19 -14.59 -13.07 -17.35
C ALA A 19 -13.30 -12.69 -18.09
N GLU A 20 -13.32 -12.83 -19.40
CA GLU A 20 -12.21 -12.41 -20.25
C GLU A 20 -11.92 -10.90 -20.05
N GLY A 21 -10.66 -10.55 -19.83
CA GLY A 21 -10.22 -9.18 -19.59
C GLY A 21 -10.43 -8.65 -18.17
N GLU A 22 -11.13 -9.35 -17.28
CA GLU A 22 -11.23 -8.98 -15.87
C GLU A 22 -9.91 -9.23 -15.13
N TRP A 23 -9.61 -8.36 -14.19
CA TRP A 23 -8.45 -8.45 -13.30
C TRP A 23 -8.90 -8.76 -11.88
N LEU A 24 -8.09 -9.53 -11.19
CA LEU A 24 -8.23 -9.79 -9.76
C LEU A 24 -7.38 -8.77 -8.99
N TYR A 25 -8.01 -8.05 -8.08
CA TYR A 25 -7.34 -7.14 -7.15
C TYR A 25 -7.33 -7.77 -5.77
N LEU A 26 -6.15 -8.06 -5.24
CA LEU A 26 -5.94 -8.64 -3.92
C LEU A 26 -5.41 -7.59 -2.96
N ALA A 27 -6.08 -7.38 -1.84
CA ALA A 27 -5.53 -6.60 -0.75
C ALA A 27 -4.76 -7.50 0.21
N ASP A 28 -3.49 -7.20 0.44
CA ASP A 28 -2.73 -7.84 1.50
C ASP A 28 -3.04 -7.19 2.85
N TYR A 29 -4.06 -7.73 3.51
CA TYR A 29 -4.45 -7.26 4.84
C TYR A 29 -3.39 -7.65 5.86
N TYR A 30 -2.73 -6.63 6.41
CA TYR A 30 -1.73 -6.79 7.48
C TYR A 30 -0.47 -7.60 7.11
N GLY A 31 -0.20 -7.82 5.83
CA GLY A 31 0.92 -8.64 5.39
C GLY A 31 0.70 -10.14 5.63
N THR A 32 -0.56 -10.61 5.46
CA THR A 32 -0.93 -12.01 5.74
C THR A 32 -0.99 -12.91 4.50
N LEU A 33 -0.88 -12.33 3.30
CA LEU A 33 -0.84 -13.14 2.07
C LEU A 33 0.37 -14.08 2.09
N THR A 34 0.13 -15.31 1.68
CA THR A 34 1.18 -16.31 1.50
C THR A 34 1.52 -16.48 0.02
N VAL A 35 2.70 -17.04 -0.26
CA VAL A 35 3.13 -17.34 -1.63
C VAL A 35 2.11 -18.25 -2.30
N GLU A 36 1.62 -19.27 -1.59
CA GLU A 36 0.65 -20.23 -2.11
C GLU A 36 -0.69 -19.55 -2.46
N ALA A 37 -1.13 -18.59 -1.65
CA ALA A 37 -2.36 -17.84 -1.90
C ALA A 37 -2.24 -16.96 -3.15
N VAL A 38 -1.09 -16.31 -3.33
CA VAL A 38 -0.85 -15.47 -4.51
C VAL A 38 -0.65 -16.32 -5.75
N ASP A 39 0.07 -17.43 -5.68
CA ASP A 39 0.25 -18.37 -6.80
C ASP A 39 -1.11 -18.96 -7.25
N ALA A 40 -1.97 -19.30 -6.28
CA ALA A 40 -3.34 -19.76 -6.59
C ALA A 40 -4.15 -18.66 -7.28
N ALA A 41 -4.04 -17.40 -6.83
CA ALA A 41 -4.69 -16.25 -7.45
C ALA A 41 -4.18 -15.98 -8.87
N VAL A 42 -2.87 -16.09 -9.09
CA VAL A 42 -2.24 -15.95 -10.41
C VAL A 42 -2.74 -17.03 -11.36
N GLY A 43 -2.82 -18.28 -10.89
CA GLY A 43 -3.40 -19.39 -11.66
C GLY A 43 -4.88 -19.17 -11.97
N PHE A 44 -5.67 -18.80 -10.98
CA PHE A 44 -7.10 -18.51 -11.12
C PHE A 44 -7.41 -17.38 -12.13
N ALA A 45 -6.63 -16.29 -12.08
CA ALA A 45 -6.84 -15.13 -12.93
C ALA A 45 -6.05 -15.15 -14.26
N GLY A 46 -5.32 -16.23 -14.56
CA GLY A 46 -4.47 -16.32 -15.75
C GLY A 46 -3.42 -15.20 -15.79
N GLY A 47 -2.82 -14.89 -14.66
CA GLY A 47 -1.81 -13.84 -14.52
C GLY A 47 -2.34 -12.41 -14.48
N ARG A 48 -3.64 -12.17 -14.50
CA ARG A 48 -4.25 -10.84 -14.39
C ARG A 48 -4.54 -10.50 -12.92
N VAL A 49 -3.47 -10.35 -12.13
CA VAL A 49 -3.54 -10.08 -10.69
C VAL A 49 -2.82 -8.80 -10.36
N VAL A 50 -3.43 -7.98 -9.53
CA VAL A 50 -2.81 -6.85 -8.85
C VAL A 50 -2.87 -7.10 -7.36
N VAL A 51 -1.71 -7.11 -6.70
CA VAL A 51 -1.62 -7.21 -5.24
C VAL A 51 -1.40 -5.82 -4.64
N ASP A 52 -2.23 -5.47 -3.69
CA ASP A 52 -2.17 -4.20 -2.96
C ASP A 52 -1.39 -4.39 -1.65
N GLU A 53 -0.11 -4.02 -1.71
CA GLU A 53 0.83 -4.00 -0.59
C GLU A 53 0.83 -2.65 0.15
N VAL A 54 -0.29 -1.96 0.22
CA VAL A 54 -0.34 -0.68 0.94
C VAL A 54 -0.09 -0.82 2.45
N GLN A 55 -0.12 -2.03 2.99
CA GLN A 55 0.24 -2.34 4.37
C GLN A 55 1.58 -3.08 4.49
N GLY A 56 2.20 -3.46 3.39
CA GLY A 56 3.42 -4.26 3.30
C GLY A 56 4.59 -3.59 2.56
N PHE A 57 4.81 -2.28 2.72
CA PHE A 57 5.76 -1.48 1.93
C PHE A 57 7.17 -2.08 1.80
N PHE A 58 7.64 -2.83 2.79
CA PHE A 58 8.99 -3.42 2.79
C PHE A 58 9.03 -4.86 2.26
N GLY A 59 7.90 -5.39 1.80
CA GLY A 59 7.83 -6.68 1.12
C GLY A 59 8.40 -6.62 -0.30
N GLU A 60 8.89 -7.76 -0.78
CA GLU A 60 9.30 -7.91 -2.17
C GLU A 60 8.06 -7.98 -3.08
N PRO A 61 8.16 -7.54 -4.36
CA PRO A 61 7.08 -7.71 -5.31
C PRO A 61 6.71 -9.18 -5.51
N TRP A 62 5.42 -9.43 -5.63
CA TRP A 62 4.89 -10.78 -5.82
C TRP A 62 5.18 -11.32 -7.22
N ALA A 63 5.72 -12.52 -7.29
CA ALA A 63 5.98 -13.17 -8.57
C ALA A 63 4.67 -13.41 -9.35
N GLY A 64 4.65 -13.09 -10.62
CA GLY A 64 3.50 -13.29 -11.50
C GLY A 64 2.34 -12.31 -11.33
N ALA A 65 2.42 -11.35 -10.39
CA ALA A 65 1.41 -10.33 -10.15
C ALA A 65 2.00 -8.92 -10.25
N ASP A 66 1.19 -7.95 -10.62
CA ASP A 66 1.54 -6.55 -10.47
C ASP A 66 1.37 -6.16 -9.00
N THR A 67 2.33 -5.46 -8.41
CA THR A 67 2.31 -5.13 -6.98
C THR A 67 2.30 -3.62 -6.77
N ILE A 68 1.37 -3.12 -5.95
CA ILE A 68 1.22 -1.71 -5.64
C ILE A 68 1.65 -1.44 -4.19
N TYR A 69 2.47 -0.41 -3.98
CA TYR A 69 2.89 0.07 -2.67
C TYR A 69 2.50 1.52 -2.46
N THR A 70 2.15 1.91 -1.24
CA THR A 70 1.95 3.33 -0.89
C THR A 70 3.06 3.85 0.01
N CYS A 71 3.52 5.08 -0.25
CA CYS A 71 4.49 5.75 0.61
C CYS A 71 3.85 6.33 1.88
N ARG A 72 2.61 6.79 1.79
CA ARG A 72 1.93 7.63 2.80
C ARG A 72 1.66 6.94 4.14
N LYS A 73 1.56 5.62 4.16
CA LYS A 73 1.36 4.86 5.42
C LYS A 73 2.65 4.63 6.20
N PHE A 74 3.80 4.77 5.55
CA PHE A 74 5.09 4.44 6.14
C PHE A 74 5.98 5.66 6.35
N PHE A 75 5.77 6.71 5.58
CA PHE A 75 6.61 7.91 5.56
C PHE A 75 5.75 9.17 5.65
N GLY A 76 6.32 10.24 6.19
CA GLY A 76 5.68 11.55 6.28
C GLY A 76 5.72 12.27 4.93
N VAL A 77 4.97 11.77 3.95
CA VAL A 77 4.89 12.31 2.60
C VAL A 77 3.44 12.53 2.18
N PRO A 78 3.16 13.54 1.34
CA PRO A 78 1.79 13.94 1.00
C PRO A 78 1.15 13.11 -0.11
N ASP A 79 1.93 12.32 -0.84
CA ASP A 79 1.50 11.45 -1.94
C ASP A 79 2.52 10.33 -2.16
N GLY A 80 2.38 9.61 -3.23
CA GLY A 80 3.35 8.65 -3.73
C GLY A 80 2.94 7.20 -3.55
N ALA A 81 3.14 6.48 -4.65
CA ALA A 81 2.99 5.04 -4.74
C ALA A 81 4.05 4.48 -5.69
N TYR A 82 4.33 3.20 -5.56
CA TYR A 82 5.14 2.44 -6.50
C TYR A 82 4.29 1.33 -7.11
N LEU A 83 4.54 1.07 -8.38
CA LEU A 83 4.01 -0.09 -9.08
C LEU A 83 5.20 -0.92 -9.55
N ALA A 84 5.29 -2.15 -9.07
CA ALA A 84 6.16 -3.17 -9.62
C ALA A 84 5.33 -4.05 -10.55
N THR A 85 5.62 -3.99 -11.83
CA THR A 85 4.93 -4.82 -12.82
C THR A 85 5.58 -6.20 -12.88
N ARG A 86 4.77 -7.24 -13.00
CA ARG A 86 5.21 -8.65 -13.05
C ARG A 86 6.25 -8.98 -14.13
N ASP A 87 6.27 -8.19 -15.20
CA ASP A 87 7.17 -8.36 -16.35
C ASP A 87 8.28 -7.29 -16.39
N GLY A 88 8.36 -6.42 -15.38
CA GLY A 88 9.30 -5.31 -15.33
C GLY A 88 9.01 -4.20 -16.33
N ALA A 89 7.86 -4.25 -17.00
CA ALA A 89 7.47 -3.22 -17.96
C ALA A 89 7.24 -1.88 -17.26
N ARG A 90 7.56 -0.80 -17.98
CA ARG A 90 7.20 0.55 -17.53
C ARG A 90 5.78 0.89 -18.01
N LEU A 91 5.09 1.71 -17.23
CA LEU A 91 3.82 2.29 -17.70
C LEU A 91 4.04 2.96 -19.05
N SER A 92 3.24 2.58 -20.04
CA SER A 92 3.30 3.16 -21.39
C SER A 92 2.72 4.57 -21.46
N ARG A 93 1.92 4.94 -20.47
CA ARG A 93 1.27 6.24 -20.37
C ARG A 93 2.15 7.21 -19.59
N GLU A 94 2.43 8.37 -20.17
CA GLU A 94 3.01 9.48 -19.43
C GLU A 94 1.96 10.06 -18.48
N LEU A 95 2.32 10.17 -17.20
CA LEU A 95 1.46 10.70 -16.15
C LEU A 95 1.83 12.17 -15.90
N SER A 96 0.82 13.01 -15.70
CA SER A 96 1.04 14.37 -15.22
C SER A 96 1.66 14.37 -13.83
N ALA A 97 2.56 15.33 -13.56
CA ALA A 97 3.18 15.44 -12.25
C ALA A 97 2.17 15.93 -11.19
N CYS A 98 2.04 15.20 -10.10
CA CYS A 98 1.26 15.63 -8.95
C CYS A 98 1.86 16.90 -8.31
N ARG A 99 1.01 17.83 -7.86
CA ARG A 99 1.40 19.00 -7.07
C ARG A 99 0.83 18.88 -5.68
N SER A 100 1.64 18.39 -4.75
CA SER A 100 1.20 18.03 -3.40
C SER A 100 1.77 18.92 -2.28
N ALA A 101 2.47 20.00 -2.59
CA ALA A 101 3.08 20.86 -1.58
C ALA A 101 2.06 21.38 -0.56
N ALA A 102 0.86 21.73 -1.00
CA ALA A 102 -0.22 22.17 -0.10
C ALA A 102 -0.68 21.07 0.88
N ARG A 103 -0.57 19.81 0.49
CA ARG A 103 -0.92 18.66 1.34
C ARG A 103 0.14 18.39 2.44
N MET A 104 1.32 19.02 2.37
CA MET A 104 2.33 18.90 3.43
C MET A 104 1.92 19.54 4.75
N ALA A 105 0.98 20.49 4.76
CA ALA A 105 0.56 21.21 5.96
C ALA A 105 0.13 20.23 7.08
N HIS A 106 -0.74 19.26 6.80
CA HIS A 106 -1.17 18.26 7.78
C HIS A 106 -0.05 17.32 8.22
N VAL A 107 0.89 17.01 7.32
CA VAL A 107 2.04 16.14 7.65
C VAL A 107 2.97 16.82 8.64
N LEU A 108 3.29 18.11 8.41
CA LEU A 108 4.14 18.90 9.29
C LEU A 108 3.44 19.25 10.60
N GLY A 109 2.19 19.70 10.54
CA GLY A 109 1.42 20.07 11.72
C GLY A 109 1.24 18.90 12.70
N ARG A 110 1.11 17.66 12.19
CA ARG A 110 1.05 16.46 13.06
C ARG A 110 2.33 16.22 13.87
N VAL A 111 3.46 16.72 13.42
CA VAL A 111 4.74 16.63 14.16
C VAL A 111 4.77 17.63 15.28
N GLU A 112 4.20 18.83 15.07
CA GLU A 112 4.19 19.93 16.03
C GLU A 112 3.06 19.79 17.06
N ASP A 113 1.83 19.53 16.59
CA ASP A 113 0.59 19.60 17.39
C ASP A 113 -0.07 18.23 17.64
N GLY A 114 0.44 17.17 17.01
CA GLY A 114 -0.12 15.82 17.08
C GLY A 114 -1.22 15.54 16.06
N GLY A 115 -1.52 14.25 15.87
CA GLY A 115 -2.37 13.77 14.78
C GLY A 115 -3.83 14.23 14.86
N SER A 116 -4.37 14.39 16.06
CA SER A 116 -5.78 14.76 16.25
C SER A 116 -6.07 16.21 15.84
N ALA A 117 -5.12 17.13 16.04
CA ALA A 117 -5.28 18.53 15.68
C ALA A 117 -5.40 18.76 14.17
N HIS A 118 -4.76 17.88 13.38
CA HIS A 118 -4.69 18.00 11.91
C HIS A 118 -5.49 16.92 11.17
N TYR A 119 -6.47 16.30 11.84
CA TYR A 119 -7.26 15.22 11.22
C TYR A 119 -8.16 15.71 10.08
N ALA A 120 -8.74 16.91 10.22
CA ALA A 120 -9.62 17.48 9.19
C ALA A 120 -8.85 17.75 7.88
N GLU A 121 -7.64 18.30 7.99
CA GLU A 121 -6.77 18.57 6.84
C GLU A 121 -6.29 17.27 6.19
N TYR A 122 -6.01 16.24 7.00
CA TYR A 122 -5.70 14.91 6.51
C TYR A 122 -6.87 14.32 5.72
N SER A 123 -8.09 14.36 6.27
CA SER A 123 -9.30 13.84 5.60
C SER A 123 -9.55 14.53 4.26
N ALA A 124 -9.47 15.85 4.23
CA ALA A 124 -9.61 16.63 2.99
C ALA A 124 -8.52 16.29 1.95
N ALA A 125 -7.29 16.02 2.39
CA ALA A 125 -6.21 15.60 1.49
C ALA A 125 -6.47 14.21 0.90
N GLU A 126 -7.01 13.26 1.68
CA GLU A 126 -7.38 11.93 1.21
C GLU A 126 -8.53 11.97 0.19
N GLU A 127 -9.56 12.77 0.46
CA GLU A 127 -10.68 12.98 -0.47
C GLU A 127 -10.18 13.53 -1.82
N GLY A 128 -9.33 14.57 -1.79
CA GLY A 128 -8.77 15.15 -2.99
C GLY A 128 -7.87 14.20 -3.80
N ILE A 129 -7.23 13.23 -3.15
CA ILE A 129 -6.49 12.17 -3.86
C ILE A 129 -7.46 11.19 -4.52
N GLY A 130 -8.53 10.82 -3.84
CA GLY A 130 -9.55 9.91 -4.37
C GLY A 130 -10.28 10.45 -5.62
N GLU A 131 -10.40 11.76 -5.73
CA GLU A 131 -11.04 12.43 -6.86
C GLU A 131 -10.07 12.66 -8.04
N SER A 132 -8.77 12.66 -7.80
CA SER A 132 -7.77 12.82 -8.86
C SER A 132 -7.60 11.53 -9.64
N GLY A 133 -7.32 11.65 -10.93
CA GLY A 133 -6.88 10.51 -11.74
C GLY A 133 -5.44 10.10 -11.39
N PRO A 134 -4.92 9.04 -12.06
CA PRO A 134 -3.53 8.63 -11.85
C PRO A 134 -2.55 9.76 -12.23
N GLU A 135 -1.70 10.13 -11.29
CA GLU A 135 -0.63 11.12 -11.43
C GLU A 135 0.72 10.52 -11.06
N ALA A 136 1.80 11.07 -11.63
CA ALA A 136 3.14 10.72 -11.19
C ALA A 136 3.41 11.30 -9.80
N MET A 137 4.21 10.59 -9.00
CA MET A 137 4.65 11.05 -7.68
C MET A 137 5.22 12.47 -7.76
N SER A 138 4.84 13.33 -6.81
CA SER A 138 5.29 14.72 -6.78
C SER A 138 6.81 14.82 -6.57
N GLU A 139 7.37 15.93 -7.02
CA GLU A 139 8.79 16.24 -6.79
C GLU A 139 9.12 16.33 -5.28
N VAL A 140 8.19 16.85 -4.47
CA VAL A 140 8.33 16.92 -3.01
C VAL A 140 8.50 15.52 -2.43
N THR A 141 7.58 14.63 -2.74
CA THR A 141 7.64 13.24 -2.25
C THR A 141 8.88 12.53 -2.78
N ARG A 142 9.20 12.67 -4.06
CA ARG A 142 10.38 12.03 -4.66
C ARG A 142 11.68 12.43 -3.97
N ARG A 143 11.85 13.72 -3.63
CA ARG A 143 13.02 14.21 -2.90
C ARG A 143 13.06 13.71 -1.46
N LEU A 144 11.92 13.74 -0.76
CA LEU A 144 11.85 13.22 0.61
C LEU A 144 12.19 11.72 0.63
N MET A 145 11.59 10.93 -0.26
CA MET A 145 11.84 9.49 -0.35
C MET A 145 13.29 9.17 -0.71
N SER A 146 13.95 9.97 -1.56
CA SER A 146 15.36 9.75 -1.91
C SER A 146 16.34 9.97 -0.76
N GLY A 147 15.92 10.72 0.26
CA GLY A 147 16.72 10.96 1.49
C GLY A 147 16.37 10.02 2.65
N MET A 148 15.42 9.08 2.47
CA MET A 148 15.01 8.18 3.54
C MET A 148 16.03 7.06 3.79
N ASP A 149 16.32 6.82 5.06
CA ASP A 149 17.02 5.62 5.52
C ASP A 149 15.99 4.47 5.68
N TYR A 150 15.72 3.77 4.59
CA TYR A 150 14.74 2.68 4.55
C TYR A 150 15.09 1.55 5.51
N ALA A 151 16.37 1.22 5.63
CA ALA A 151 16.83 0.15 6.52
C ALA A 151 16.50 0.48 7.98
N ARG A 152 16.81 1.70 8.42
CA ARG A 152 16.49 2.17 9.77
C ARG A 152 14.99 2.21 10.04
N VAL A 153 14.18 2.64 9.07
CA VAL A 153 12.72 2.67 9.23
C VAL A 153 12.17 1.25 9.38
N LYS A 154 12.62 0.31 8.55
CA LYS A 154 12.24 -1.11 8.62
C LYS A 154 12.61 -1.69 9.99
N GLU A 155 13.87 -1.60 10.39
CA GLU A 155 14.39 -2.10 11.66
C GLU A 155 13.61 -1.53 12.87
N THR A 156 13.32 -0.22 12.84
CA THR A 156 12.55 0.42 13.92
C THR A 156 11.14 -0.14 14.02
N ARG A 157 10.46 -0.38 12.90
CA ARG A 157 9.12 -0.99 12.88
C ARG A 157 9.14 -2.42 13.37
N GLU A 158 10.08 -3.22 12.91
CA GLU A 158 10.25 -4.61 13.36
C GLU A 158 10.50 -4.69 14.87
N ARG A 159 11.38 -3.85 15.40
CA ARG A 159 11.63 -3.75 16.84
C ARG A 159 10.38 -3.33 17.62
N ASN A 160 9.63 -2.35 17.14
CA ASN A 160 8.40 -1.89 17.79
C ASN A 160 7.33 -2.99 17.76
N PHE A 161 7.20 -3.71 16.65
CA PHE A 161 6.31 -4.86 16.54
C PHE A 161 6.68 -5.96 17.53
N ALA A 162 7.95 -6.34 17.60
CA ALA A 162 8.44 -7.36 18.53
C ALA A 162 8.15 -6.97 20.00
N ALA A 163 8.38 -5.72 20.38
CA ALA A 163 8.07 -5.22 21.72
C ALA A 163 6.57 -5.26 22.03
N LEU A 164 5.71 -4.90 21.08
CA LEU A 164 4.26 -5.01 21.25
C LEU A 164 3.79 -6.45 21.30
N ALA A 165 4.34 -7.34 20.48
CA ALA A 165 4.01 -8.75 20.48
C ALA A 165 4.40 -9.40 21.82
N GLU A 166 5.54 -9.05 22.42
CA GLU A 166 5.95 -9.51 23.74
C GLU A 166 4.99 -9.04 24.83
N LEU A 167 4.58 -7.76 24.79
CA LEU A 167 3.67 -7.19 25.81
C LEU A 167 2.24 -7.70 25.71
N LEU A 168 1.77 -7.97 24.49
CA LEU A 168 0.37 -8.31 24.20
C LEU A 168 0.16 -9.80 23.88
N GLY A 169 1.22 -10.56 23.59
CA GLY A 169 1.15 -11.90 23.03
C GLY A 169 0.30 -12.90 23.84
N GLN A 170 0.30 -12.78 25.17
CA GLN A 170 -0.56 -13.62 26.05
C GLN A 170 -2.01 -13.09 26.16
N ARG A 171 -2.29 -11.90 25.70
CA ARG A 171 -3.61 -11.24 25.76
C ARG A 171 -4.26 -11.11 24.39
N ASN A 172 -3.49 -11.34 23.34
CA ASN A 172 -3.98 -11.32 21.98
C ASN A 172 -4.64 -12.67 21.68
N LEU A 173 -5.95 -12.67 21.50
CA LEU A 173 -6.78 -13.86 21.21
C LEU A 173 -7.09 -14.01 19.71
N LEU A 174 -6.44 -13.18 18.86
CA LEU A 174 -6.56 -13.24 17.40
C LEU A 174 -5.46 -14.13 16.84
#